data_f2e7cc84d0dde668e25d19b220f6d9db
#
_entry.id   f2e7cc84d0dde668e25d19b220f6d9db
#
_cell.length_a   1.000
_cell.length_b   1.000
_cell.length_c   1.000
_cell.angle_alpha   90.00
_cell.angle_beta   90.00
_cell.angle_gamma   90.00
#
_symmetry.space_group_name_H-M   'P 1'
#
loop_
_entity.id
_entity.type
_entity.pdbx_description
1 polymer ?
#
loop_
_entity_poly.entity_id
_entity_poly.type
_entity_poly.pdbx_seq_one_letter_code
_entity_poly.pdbx_strand_id
1 'polypeptide(L)'
;MNSFLKILFLNIFTLFLIVADQLSKHYILKNPETFRDFSIFNIINVKLSKNYDLAMSIKVPYFLLYLLITLAVVFVITLLIKSYRQKNLITAFILSIILAGAFSNIIDRLTLGYVIDFINIPLFTTFNLADIYITLGISYLILKELFKSS
;
A
#
# COMPACT_ATOMS: atom_id res chain seq x y z
N MET A 1 -17.86 -12.97 18.46
CA MET A 1 -17.49 -11.53 18.39
C MET A 1 -18.57 -10.79 17.63
N ASN A 2 -19.17 -9.78 18.23
CA ASN A 2 -20.23 -8.97 17.63
C ASN A 2 -19.73 -8.32 16.32
N SER A 3 -20.62 -8.12 15.33
CA SER A 3 -20.27 -7.47 14.05
C SER A 3 -19.63 -6.09 14.23
N PHE A 4 -20.08 -5.33 15.20
CA PHE A 4 -19.48 -4.05 15.57
C PHE A 4 -18.02 -4.18 16.00
N LEU A 5 -17.70 -5.13 16.87
CA LEU A 5 -16.31 -5.37 17.31
C LEU A 5 -15.42 -5.84 16.17
N LYS A 6 -15.95 -6.61 15.22
CA LYS A 6 -15.19 -7.01 14.01
C LYS A 6 -14.84 -5.78 13.17
N ILE A 7 -15.82 -4.94 12.88
CA ILE A 7 -15.60 -3.72 12.09
C ILE A 7 -14.63 -2.77 12.80
N LEU A 8 -14.77 -2.58 14.11
CA LEU A 8 -13.85 -1.76 14.90
C LEU A 8 -12.41 -2.29 14.82
N PHE A 9 -12.22 -3.61 14.99
CA PHE A 9 -10.92 -4.24 14.87
C PHE A 9 -10.30 -4.02 13.47
N LEU A 10 -11.09 -4.18 12.39
CA LEU A 10 -10.64 -3.95 11.02
C LEU A 10 -10.16 -2.51 10.82
N ASN A 11 -10.89 -1.52 11.33
CA ASN A 11 -10.51 -0.12 11.20
C ASN A 11 -9.24 0.21 11.99
N ILE A 12 -9.11 -0.31 13.22
CA ILE A 12 -7.90 -0.13 14.05
C ILE A 12 -6.69 -0.77 13.35
N PHE A 13 -6.85 -1.97 12.80
CA PHE A 13 -5.78 -2.66 12.07
C PHE A 13 -5.38 -1.90 10.81
N THR A 14 -6.35 -1.37 10.05
CA THR A 14 -6.10 -0.52 8.87
C THR A 14 -5.30 0.73 9.24
N LEU A 15 -5.68 1.40 10.33
CA LEU A 15 -4.95 2.57 10.83
C LEU A 15 -3.52 2.19 11.26
N PHE A 16 -3.36 1.06 11.94
CA PHE A 16 -2.05 0.55 12.33
C PHE A 16 -1.13 0.34 11.11
N LEU A 17 -1.65 -0.20 10.00
CA LEU A 17 -0.86 -0.39 8.77
C LEU A 17 -0.38 0.93 8.18
N ILE A 18 -1.24 1.96 8.16
CA ILE A 18 -0.86 3.31 7.70
C ILE A 18 0.26 3.87 8.60
N VAL A 19 0.06 3.80 9.91
CA VAL A 19 1.06 4.30 10.88
C VAL A 19 2.38 3.55 10.76
N ALA A 20 2.34 2.23 10.60
CA ALA A 20 3.56 1.41 10.46
C ALA A 20 4.35 1.78 9.19
N ASP A 21 3.68 1.98 8.05
CA ASP A 21 4.33 2.42 6.82
C ASP A 21 4.90 3.85 6.97
N GLN A 22 4.11 4.79 7.48
CA GLN A 22 4.55 6.17 7.66
C GLN A 22 5.72 6.31 8.67
N LEU A 23 5.71 5.54 9.76
CA LEU A 23 6.81 5.54 10.72
C LEU A 23 8.09 4.95 10.10
N SER A 24 7.98 3.85 9.35
CA SER A 24 9.14 3.27 8.67
C SER A 24 9.75 4.23 7.65
N LYS A 25 8.92 4.87 6.82
CA LYS A 25 9.35 5.90 5.86
C LYS A 25 10.03 7.09 6.54
N HIS A 26 9.42 7.60 7.60
CA HIS A 26 9.98 8.72 8.35
C HIS A 26 11.33 8.38 8.99
N TYR A 27 11.45 7.16 9.56
CA TYR A 27 12.67 6.69 10.18
C TYR A 27 13.81 6.55 9.16
N ILE A 28 13.53 5.95 8.00
CA ILE A 28 14.50 5.80 6.91
C ILE A 28 14.90 7.16 6.33
N LEU A 29 13.93 8.06 6.15
CA LEU A 29 14.20 9.41 5.63
C LEU A 29 15.12 10.22 6.54
N LYS A 30 14.97 10.07 7.86
CA LYS A 30 15.83 10.76 8.85
C LYS A 30 17.20 10.12 9.04
N ASN A 31 17.35 8.83 8.78
CA ASN A 31 18.56 8.07 9.05
C ASN A 31 19.04 7.29 7.83
N PRO A 32 19.25 7.91 6.66
CA PRO A 32 19.55 7.19 5.43
C PRO A 32 20.87 6.42 5.48
N GLU A 33 21.86 6.96 6.20
CA GLU A 33 23.20 6.34 6.33
C GLU A 33 23.21 5.10 7.22
N THR A 34 22.28 5.01 8.19
CA THR A 34 22.20 3.84 9.12
C THR A 34 21.90 2.54 8.36
N PHE A 35 21.24 2.62 7.22
CA PHE A 35 20.80 1.45 6.45
C PHE A 35 21.57 1.26 5.14
N ARG A 36 22.59 2.09 4.87
CA ARG A 36 23.32 2.09 3.60
C ARG A 36 23.90 0.71 3.23
N ASP A 37 24.40 -0.01 4.22
CA ASP A 37 25.03 -1.32 4.04
C ASP A 37 24.14 -2.47 4.57
N PHE A 38 22.88 -2.15 4.94
CA PHE A 38 21.98 -3.18 5.45
C PHE A 38 21.43 -4.03 4.29
N SER A 39 21.76 -5.32 4.34
CA SER A 39 21.30 -6.29 3.36
C SER A 39 20.84 -7.57 4.03
N ILE A 40 19.71 -8.10 3.61
CA ILE A 40 19.19 -9.41 4.05
C ILE A 40 19.48 -10.41 2.92
N PHE A 41 20.32 -11.42 3.23
CA PHE A 41 20.72 -12.48 2.28
C PHE A 41 21.27 -11.97 0.95
N ASN A 42 21.81 -10.74 0.88
CA ASN A 42 22.24 -10.07 -0.37
C ASN A 42 21.12 -9.95 -1.44
N ILE A 43 19.86 -10.15 -1.07
CA ILE A 43 18.70 -10.11 -1.96
C ILE A 43 17.87 -8.84 -1.71
N ILE A 44 17.71 -8.44 -0.45
CA ILE A 44 16.90 -7.26 -0.08
C ILE A 44 17.83 -6.26 0.59
N ASN A 45 17.93 -5.07 0.04
CA ASN A 45 18.72 -3.97 0.59
C ASN A 45 17.79 -2.85 1.06
N VAL A 46 18.20 -2.10 2.06
CA VAL A 46 17.51 -0.86 2.43
C VAL A 46 18.19 0.30 1.71
N LYS A 47 17.47 0.96 0.81
CA LYS A 47 17.98 2.08 0.01
C LYS A 47 16.88 3.14 -0.14
N LEU A 48 17.13 4.33 0.42
CA LEU A 48 16.21 5.45 0.25
C LEU A 48 16.07 5.84 -1.23
N SER A 49 14.86 5.80 -1.74
CA SER A 49 14.49 6.24 -3.09
C SER A 49 13.30 7.17 -3.03
N LYS A 50 13.31 8.22 -3.85
CA LYS A 50 12.20 9.16 -4.01
C LYS A 50 11.46 8.83 -5.29
N ASN A 51 10.23 8.36 -5.18
CA ASN A 51 9.41 7.96 -6.32
C ASN A 51 8.40 9.07 -6.67
N TYR A 52 8.65 9.75 -7.78
CA TYR A 52 7.78 10.82 -8.31
C TYR A 52 6.71 10.28 -9.28
N ASP A 53 6.81 9.04 -9.66
CA ASP A 53 6.07 8.43 -10.76
C ASP A 53 5.02 7.41 -10.27
N LEU A 54 4.43 6.67 -11.20
CA LEU A 54 3.63 5.48 -10.91
C LEU A 54 4.54 4.31 -10.47
N ALA A 55 3.91 3.18 -10.13
CA ALA A 55 4.60 1.94 -9.85
C ALA A 55 5.65 1.62 -10.94
N MET A 56 6.81 1.08 -10.54
CA MET A 56 7.94 0.75 -11.43
C MET A 56 8.51 1.96 -12.20
N SER A 57 8.41 3.17 -11.62
CA SER A 57 8.95 4.42 -12.21
C SER A 57 8.41 4.76 -13.60
N ILE A 58 7.17 4.37 -13.89
CA ILE A 58 6.49 4.74 -15.14
C ILE A 58 6.17 6.23 -15.09
N LYS A 59 6.82 7.01 -15.96
CA LYS A 59 6.65 8.45 -16.05
C LYS A 59 5.30 8.81 -16.66
N VAL A 60 4.50 9.58 -15.92
CA VAL A 60 3.23 10.14 -16.41
C VAL A 60 3.13 11.61 -16.00
N PRO A 61 2.41 12.43 -16.75
CA PRO A 61 2.11 13.80 -16.31
C PRO A 61 1.42 13.79 -14.93
N TYR A 62 1.79 14.72 -14.05
CA TYR A 62 1.24 14.78 -12.68
C TYR A 62 -0.30 14.77 -12.64
N PHE A 63 -0.94 15.50 -13.56
CA PHE A 63 -2.40 15.48 -13.65
C PHE A 63 -2.94 14.06 -13.86
N LEU A 64 -2.35 13.31 -14.79
CA LEU A 64 -2.77 11.95 -15.08
C LEU A 64 -2.48 11.01 -13.91
N LEU A 65 -1.34 11.19 -13.23
CA LEU A 65 -0.99 10.44 -12.02
C LEU A 65 -2.08 10.59 -10.94
N TYR A 66 -2.42 11.83 -10.58
CA TYR A 66 -3.43 12.08 -9.54
C TYR A 66 -4.84 11.65 -9.97
N LEU A 67 -5.18 11.81 -11.25
CA LEU A 67 -6.45 11.32 -11.79
C LEU A 67 -6.55 9.79 -11.64
N LEU A 68 -5.53 9.04 -12.04
CA LEU A 68 -5.52 7.57 -11.95
C LEU A 68 -5.58 7.09 -10.50
N ILE A 69 -4.82 7.72 -9.60
CA ILE A 69 -4.86 7.40 -8.16
C ILE A 69 -6.27 7.63 -7.61
N THR A 70 -6.88 8.78 -7.93
CA THR A 70 -8.23 9.12 -7.46
C THR A 70 -9.25 8.10 -7.97
N LEU A 71 -9.23 7.77 -9.25
CA LEU A 71 -10.13 6.77 -9.83
C LEU A 71 -9.95 5.39 -9.19
N ALA A 72 -8.71 4.96 -8.97
CA ALA A 72 -8.42 3.69 -8.30
C ALA A 72 -8.96 3.67 -6.87
N VAL A 73 -8.73 4.73 -6.09
CA VAL A 73 -9.23 4.83 -4.71
C VAL A 73 -10.75 4.84 -4.66
N VAL A 74 -11.42 5.62 -5.52
CA VAL A 74 -12.90 5.65 -5.61
C VAL A 74 -13.44 4.27 -5.98
N PHE A 75 -12.80 3.58 -6.91
CA PHE A 75 -13.17 2.21 -7.29
C PHE A 75 -13.08 1.25 -6.10
N VAL A 76 -11.94 1.25 -5.38
CA VAL A 76 -11.74 0.38 -4.21
C VAL A 76 -12.73 0.71 -3.08
N ILE A 77 -13.03 2.01 -2.83
CA ILE A 77 -14.05 2.43 -1.85
C ILE A 77 -15.43 1.90 -2.25
N THR A 78 -15.79 1.97 -3.54
CA THR A 78 -17.07 1.45 -4.03
C THR A 78 -17.19 -0.05 -3.79
N LEU A 79 -16.13 -0.82 -4.05
CA LEU A 79 -16.08 -2.25 -3.75
C LEU A 79 -16.14 -2.52 -2.24
N LEU A 80 -15.50 -1.70 -1.42
CA LEU A 80 -15.54 -1.82 0.04
C LEU A 80 -16.96 -1.63 0.58
N ILE A 81 -17.66 -0.58 0.13
CA ILE A 81 -19.06 -0.32 0.51
C ILE A 81 -19.95 -1.50 0.08
N LYS A 82 -19.77 -2.00 -1.15
CA LYS A 82 -20.50 -3.19 -1.65
C LYS A 82 -20.25 -4.41 -0.77
N SER A 83 -18.99 -4.65 -0.38
CA SER A 83 -18.62 -5.80 0.46
C SER A 83 -19.23 -5.72 1.86
N TYR A 84 -19.29 -4.53 2.46
CA TYR A 84 -19.98 -4.32 3.74
C TYR A 84 -21.50 -4.57 3.61
N ARG A 85 -22.14 -4.06 2.55
CA ARG A 85 -23.58 -4.31 2.29
C ARG A 85 -23.89 -5.79 2.11
N GLN A 86 -22.98 -6.53 1.48
CA GLN A 86 -23.09 -7.97 1.28
C GLN A 86 -22.66 -8.80 2.51
N LYS A 87 -22.26 -8.16 3.61
CA LYS A 87 -21.73 -8.80 4.83
C LYS A 87 -20.49 -9.68 4.57
N ASN A 88 -19.77 -9.45 3.46
CA ASN A 88 -18.54 -10.15 3.13
C ASN A 88 -17.34 -9.49 3.81
N LEU A 89 -17.18 -9.79 5.11
CA LEU A 89 -16.16 -9.15 5.94
C LEU A 89 -14.73 -9.49 5.51
N ILE A 90 -14.49 -10.65 4.91
CA ILE A 90 -13.14 -11.02 4.42
C ILE A 90 -12.75 -10.09 3.26
N THR A 91 -13.62 -9.95 2.27
CA THR A 91 -13.35 -9.04 1.13
C THR A 91 -13.25 -7.59 1.60
N ALA A 92 -14.11 -7.16 2.54
CA ALA A 92 -14.03 -5.83 3.12
C ALA A 92 -12.68 -5.59 3.82
N PHE A 93 -12.17 -6.58 4.56
CA PHE A 93 -10.87 -6.50 5.21
C PHE A 93 -9.73 -6.34 4.20
N ILE A 94 -9.69 -7.17 3.16
CA ILE A 94 -8.65 -7.08 2.13
C ILE A 94 -8.68 -5.73 1.41
N LEU A 95 -9.88 -5.23 1.07
CA LEU A 95 -10.04 -3.90 0.46
C LEU A 95 -9.58 -2.77 1.40
N SER A 96 -9.80 -2.91 2.72
CA SER A 96 -9.30 -1.96 3.71
C SER A 96 -7.77 -1.96 3.79
N ILE A 97 -7.12 -3.12 3.66
CA ILE A 97 -5.65 -3.22 3.58
C ILE A 97 -5.12 -2.52 2.31
N ILE A 98 -5.76 -2.73 1.17
CA ILE A 98 -5.41 -2.03 -0.09
C ILE A 98 -5.54 -0.51 0.09
N LEU A 99 -6.63 -0.05 0.71
CA LEU A 99 -6.84 1.38 0.99
C LEU A 99 -5.81 1.93 1.97
N ALA A 100 -5.39 1.16 2.98
CA ALA A 100 -4.33 1.58 3.89
C ALA A 100 -3.04 1.90 3.13
N GLY A 101 -2.61 1.02 2.22
CA GLY A 101 -1.45 1.27 1.38
C GLY A 101 -1.63 2.47 0.44
N ALA A 102 -2.78 2.55 -0.23
CA ALA A 102 -3.08 3.67 -1.12
C ALA A 102 -3.06 5.02 -0.38
N PHE A 103 -3.70 5.11 0.79
CA PHE A 103 -3.72 6.32 1.60
C PHE A 103 -2.33 6.69 2.12
N SER A 104 -1.52 5.72 2.55
CA SER A 104 -0.17 5.99 2.99
C SER A 104 0.69 6.61 1.87
N ASN A 105 0.62 6.08 0.66
CA ASN A 105 1.31 6.64 -0.50
C ASN A 105 0.73 7.99 -0.96
N ILE A 106 -0.56 8.26 -0.73
CA ILE A 106 -1.18 9.58 -0.98
C ILE A 106 -0.67 10.61 0.02
N ILE A 107 -0.55 10.26 1.31
CA ILE A 107 0.00 11.14 2.35
C ILE A 107 1.40 11.62 1.93
N ASP A 108 2.27 10.72 1.49
CA ASP A 108 3.61 11.08 1.01
C ASP A 108 3.55 12.09 -0.15
N ARG A 109 2.72 11.82 -1.16
CA ARG A 109 2.59 12.69 -2.33
C ARG A 109 2.05 14.08 -1.98
N LEU A 110 1.10 14.17 -1.05
CA LEU A 110 0.53 15.44 -0.63
C LEU A 110 1.47 16.25 0.27
N THR A 111 2.30 15.58 1.07
CA THR A 111 3.18 16.24 2.03
C THR A 111 4.59 16.50 1.48
N LEU A 112 5.13 15.58 0.69
CA LEU A 112 6.50 15.59 0.19
C LEU A 112 6.59 15.83 -1.33
N GLY A 113 5.53 15.58 -2.07
CA GLY A 113 5.51 15.61 -3.55
C GLY A 113 6.04 14.32 -4.21
N TYR A 114 6.44 13.32 -3.43
CA TYR A 114 6.94 12.02 -3.90
C TYR A 114 6.60 10.94 -2.88
N VAL A 115 6.69 9.67 -3.26
CA VAL A 115 6.59 8.52 -2.34
C VAL A 115 7.99 8.12 -1.88
N ILE A 116 8.11 7.79 -0.59
CA ILE A 116 9.34 7.23 -0.02
C ILE A 116 9.34 5.72 -0.22
N ASP A 117 10.27 5.23 -1.04
CA ASP A 117 10.54 3.82 -1.24
C ASP A 117 11.87 3.45 -0.60
N PHE A 118 11.95 2.30 0.07
CA PHE A 118 13.15 1.94 0.82
C PHE A 118 13.50 0.45 0.82
N ILE A 119 12.61 -0.43 0.39
CA ILE A 119 12.88 -1.86 0.23
C ILE A 119 13.36 -2.08 -1.19
N ASN A 120 14.65 -2.27 -1.37
CA ASN A 120 15.27 -2.44 -2.69
C ASN A 120 15.58 -3.90 -2.97
N ILE A 121 15.05 -4.42 -4.07
CA ILE A 121 15.46 -5.70 -4.64
C ILE A 121 16.33 -5.40 -5.86
N PRO A 122 17.65 -5.69 -5.81
CA PRO A 122 18.56 -5.43 -6.92
C PRO A 122 18.03 -6.01 -8.23
N LEU A 123 18.19 -5.27 -9.33
CA LEU A 123 17.73 -5.63 -10.68
C LEU A 123 16.20 -5.70 -10.86
N PHE A 124 15.42 -5.39 -9.83
CA PHE A 124 13.96 -5.38 -9.92
C PHE A 124 13.40 -3.97 -9.66
N THR A 125 13.13 -3.61 -8.40
CA THR A 125 12.56 -2.32 -8.05
C THR A 125 12.83 -1.96 -6.59
N THR A 126 12.57 -0.69 -6.23
CA THR A 126 12.48 -0.23 -4.84
C THR A 126 11.02 0.07 -4.53
N PHE A 127 10.53 -0.34 -3.37
CA PHE A 127 9.14 -0.18 -2.92
C PHE A 127 9.09 0.04 -1.40
N ASN A 128 7.88 0.16 -0.85
CA ASN A 128 7.63 0.38 0.57
C ASN A 128 6.62 -0.63 1.15
N LEU A 129 6.28 -0.52 2.44
CA LEU A 129 5.29 -1.43 3.06
C LEU A 129 3.89 -1.25 2.47
N ALA A 130 3.50 -0.01 2.13
CA ALA A 130 2.21 0.28 1.51
C ALA A 130 2.04 -0.47 0.17
N ASP A 131 3.11 -0.57 -0.64
CA ASP A 131 3.09 -1.32 -1.90
C ASP A 131 2.93 -2.82 -1.67
N ILE A 132 3.53 -3.36 -0.59
CA ILE A 132 3.30 -4.75 -0.17
C ILE A 132 1.82 -4.97 0.16
N TYR A 133 1.20 -4.06 0.94
CA TYR A 133 -0.21 -4.17 1.30
C TYR A 133 -1.12 -4.16 0.07
N ILE A 134 -0.88 -3.26 -0.87
CA ILE A 134 -1.63 -3.18 -2.13
C ILE A 134 -1.45 -4.46 -2.94
N THR A 135 -0.21 -4.89 -3.15
CA THR A 135 0.12 -6.04 -3.99
C THR A 135 -0.47 -7.34 -3.44
N LEU A 136 -0.29 -7.60 -2.14
CA LEU A 136 -0.86 -8.79 -1.50
C LEU A 136 -2.39 -8.77 -1.50
N GLY A 137 -2.99 -7.60 -1.24
CA GLY A 137 -4.44 -7.45 -1.26
C GLY A 137 -5.04 -7.71 -2.65
N ILE A 138 -4.47 -7.12 -3.70
CA ILE A 138 -4.91 -7.32 -5.09
C ILE A 138 -4.70 -8.78 -5.50
N SER A 139 -3.53 -9.36 -5.22
CA SER A 139 -3.22 -10.75 -5.55
C SER A 139 -4.22 -11.70 -4.91
N TYR A 140 -4.57 -11.48 -3.63
CA TYR A 140 -5.59 -12.29 -2.97
C TYR A 140 -6.96 -12.19 -3.66
N LEU A 141 -7.40 -10.99 -4.03
CA LEU A 141 -8.70 -10.80 -4.68
C LEU A 141 -8.74 -11.47 -6.07
N ILE A 142 -7.66 -11.38 -6.83
CA ILE A 142 -7.53 -12.05 -8.13
C ILE A 142 -7.60 -13.57 -7.96
N LEU A 143 -6.79 -14.15 -7.07
CA LEU A 143 -6.78 -15.59 -6.83
C LEU A 143 -8.15 -16.09 -6.36
N LYS A 144 -8.77 -15.35 -5.43
CA LYS A 144 -10.12 -15.69 -4.95
C LYS A 144 -11.15 -15.76 -6.08
N GLU A 145 -11.09 -14.86 -7.05
CA GLU A 145 -12.07 -14.87 -8.16
C GLU A 145 -11.75 -16.00 -9.16
N LEU A 146 -10.49 -16.27 -9.43
CA LEU A 146 -10.06 -17.37 -10.29
C LEU A 146 -10.50 -18.73 -9.74
N PHE A 147 -10.30 -18.97 -8.44
CA PHE A 147 -10.68 -20.26 -7.82
C PHE A 147 -12.17 -20.38 -7.48
N LYS A 148 -12.94 -19.30 -7.57
CA LYS A 148 -14.39 -19.35 -7.40
C LYS A 148 -15.11 -19.80 -8.68
N SER A 149 -14.49 -19.59 -9.83
CA SER A 149 -15.05 -19.94 -11.15
C SER A 149 -14.73 -21.40 -11.57
N SER A 150 -13.97 -22.13 -10.76
CA SER A 150 -13.70 -23.57 -10.90
C SER A 150 -14.57 -24.36 -9.95
#